data_f8e03271e0dbf35943b7c4504dcd2c74
#
_entry.id   f8e03271e0dbf35943b7c4504dcd2c74
#
_cell.length_a   1.000
_cell.length_b   1.000
_cell.length_c   1.000
_cell.angle_alpha   90.00
_cell.angle_beta   90.00
_cell.angle_gamma   90.00
#
_symmetry.space_group_name_H-M   'P 1'
#
loop_
_entity.id
_entity.type
_entity.pdbx_description
1 polymer ?
#
loop_
_entity_poly.entity_id
_entity_poly.type
_entity_poly.pdbx_seq_one_letter_code
_entity_poly.pdbx_strand_id
1 'polypeptide(L)'
;MANSTINIEIDVLSVDVMLEVEVQWHMSEANELTIDDFYGYHFDNKTGEYERIPYWMHKIIETTQLLEEEYLREIEEAADDNL
;
A
#
# COMPACT_ATOMS: atom_id res chain seq x y z
N MET A 1 -6.43 -9.67 -12.52
CA MET A 1 -6.20 -8.94 -11.26
C MET A 1 -4.89 -9.40 -10.64
N ALA A 2 -4.07 -8.47 -10.20
CA ALA A 2 -2.78 -8.76 -9.60
C ALA A 2 -2.74 -8.27 -8.15
N ASN A 3 -1.84 -8.85 -7.35
CA ASN A 3 -1.61 -8.46 -5.98
C ASN A 3 -0.14 -8.09 -5.80
N SER A 4 0.11 -7.01 -5.10
CA SER A 4 1.47 -6.58 -4.76
C SER A 4 1.49 -6.17 -3.30
N THR A 5 2.62 -6.43 -2.63
CA THR A 5 2.84 -5.96 -1.26
C THR A 5 3.99 -4.97 -1.28
N ILE A 6 3.73 -3.77 -0.78
CA ILE A 6 4.73 -2.70 -0.72
C ILE A 6 4.79 -2.12 0.68
N ASN A 7 5.87 -1.42 0.98
CA ASN A 7 6.04 -0.70 2.23
C ASN A 7 5.84 0.79 1.98
N ILE A 8 4.97 1.40 2.78
CA ILE A 8 4.67 2.82 2.70
C ILE A 8 4.98 3.46 4.04
N GLU A 9 5.70 4.59 4.01
CA GLU A 9 5.99 5.37 5.20
C GLU A 9 5.06 6.58 5.24
N ILE A 10 4.35 6.74 6.35
CA ILE A 10 3.46 7.89 6.54
C ILE A 10 3.88 8.68 7.79
N ASP A 11 3.65 9.99 7.75
CA ASP A 11 3.89 10.87 8.89
C ASP A 11 2.61 11.02 9.69
N VAL A 12 2.65 10.59 10.95
CA VAL A 12 1.52 10.72 11.87
C VAL A 12 2.00 11.49 13.08
N LEU A 13 1.54 12.72 13.24
CA LEU A 13 1.89 13.60 14.36
C LEU A 13 3.42 13.71 14.52
N SER A 14 4.12 13.96 13.41
CA SER A 14 5.59 14.09 13.35
C SER A 14 6.36 12.80 13.65
N VAL A 15 5.69 11.66 13.61
CA VAL A 15 6.32 10.34 13.75
C VAL A 15 6.14 9.59 12.44
N ASP A 16 7.24 9.09 11.90
CA ASP A 16 7.22 8.27 10.68
C ASP A 16 6.77 6.85 11.02
N VAL A 17 5.71 6.39 10.38
CA VAL A 17 5.16 5.06 10.61
C VAL A 17 5.30 4.26 9.32
N MET A 18 5.97 3.10 9.41
CA MET A 18 6.12 2.20 8.28
C MET A 18 4.95 1.21 8.25
N LEU A 19 4.27 1.13 7.11
CA LEU A 19 3.14 0.24 6.93
C LEU A 19 3.42 -0.73 5.80
N GLU A 20 2.95 -1.97 5.96
CA GLU A 20 2.94 -2.95 4.89
C GLU A 20 1.57 -2.90 4.23
N VAL A 21 1.53 -2.66 2.92
CA VAL A 21 0.27 -2.49 2.19
C VAL A 21 0.17 -3.52 1.09
N GLU A 22 -0.90 -4.32 1.16
CA GLU A 22 -1.24 -5.26 0.10
C GLU A 22 -2.21 -4.59 -0.85
N VAL A 23 -1.84 -4.51 -2.12
CA VAL A 23 -2.60 -3.78 -3.14
C VAL A 23 -3.15 -4.75 -4.17
N GLN A 24 -4.45 -4.68 -4.43
CA GLN A 24 -5.10 -5.39 -5.53
C GLN A 24 -5.29 -4.42 -6.68
N TRP A 25 -4.78 -4.80 -7.85
CA TRP A 25 -4.77 -3.88 -8.99
C TRP A 25 -4.92 -4.62 -10.31
N HIS A 26 -5.24 -3.87 -11.36
CA HIS A 26 -5.25 -4.39 -12.71
C HIS A 26 -4.78 -3.31 -13.69
N MET A 27 -4.37 -3.74 -14.88
CA MET A 27 -4.07 -2.81 -15.98
C MET A 27 -5.33 -2.53 -16.76
N SER A 28 -5.62 -1.24 -16.98
CA SER A 28 -6.75 -0.81 -17.80
C SER A 28 -6.47 -1.03 -19.28
N GLU A 29 -7.49 -0.84 -20.12
CA GLU A 29 -7.33 -0.94 -21.58
C GLU A 29 -6.34 0.11 -22.10
N ALA A 30 -6.17 1.23 -21.40
CA ALA A 30 -5.20 2.26 -21.73
C ALA A 30 -3.79 1.97 -21.20
N ASN A 31 -3.54 0.77 -20.67
CA ASN A 31 -2.28 0.36 -20.04
C ASN A 31 -1.91 1.21 -18.83
N GLU A 32 -2.91 1.67 -18.09
CA GLU A 32 -2.72 2.38 -16.83
C GLU A 32 -3.01 1.46 -15.66
N LEU A 33 -2.16 1.51 -14.63
CA LEU A 33 -2.37 0.73 -13.41
C LEU A 33 -3.56 1.31 -12.64
N THR A 34 -4.55 0.48 -12.36
CA THR A 34 -5.75 0.87 -11.62
C THR A 34 -5.82 0.06 -10.33
N ILE A 35 -5.90 0.76 -9.20
CA ILE A 35 -6.00 0.11 -7.89
C ILE A 35 -7.46 -0.23 -7.60
N ASP A 36 -7.74 -1.51 -7.38
CA ASP A 36 -9.08 -1.99 -7.07
C ASP A 36 -9.38 -1.92 -5.58
N ASP A 37 -8.40 -2.30 -4.76
CA ASP A 37 -8.52 -2.28 -3.31
C ASP A 37 -7.14 -2.37 -2.68
N PHE A 38 -7.04 -2.04 -1.40
CA PHE A 38 -5.79 -2.20 -0.67
C PHE A 38 -6.05 -2.41 0.81
N TYR A 39 -5.11 -3.07 1.47
CA TYR A 39 -5.18 -3.38 2.90
C TYR A 39 -3.86 -3.00 3.54
N GLY A 40 -3.90 -2.11 4.54
CA GLY A 40 -2.70 -1.68 5.26
C GLY A 40 -2.56 -2.42 6.59
N TYR A 41 -1.32 -2.72 6.96
CA TYR A 41 -0.98 -3.40 8.20
C TYR A 41 0.18 -2.69 8.88
N HIS A 42 0.15 -2.62 10.21
CA HIS A 42 1.27 -2.14 11.00
C HIS A 42 1.74 -3.27 11.93
N PHE A 43 3.03 -3.26 12.24
CA PHE A 43 3.61 -4.26 13.14
C PHE A 43 3.44 -3.80 14.58
N ASP A 44 2.85 -4.65 15.42
CA ASP A 44 2.70 -4.39 16.84
C ASP A 44 3.86 -5.03 17.60
N ASN A 45 4.73 -4.21 18.19
CA ASN A 45 5.90 -4.68 18.94
C ASN A 45 5.52 -5.44 20.21
N LYS A 46 4.33 -5.22 20.74
CA LYS A 46 3.87 -5.88 21.96
C LYS A 46 3.45 -7.33 21.72
N THR A 47 2.72 -7.54 20.62
CA THR A 47 2.22 -8.87 20.27
C THR A 47 3.13 -9.61 19.29
N GLY A 48 4.00 -8.90 18.56
CA GLY A 48 4.83 -9.49 17.53
C GLY A 48 4.05 -9.83 16.26
N GLU A 49 2.87 -9.30 16.09
CA GLU A 49 1.98 -9.59 14.96
C GLU A 49 1.64 -8.32 14.18
N TYR A 50 1.25 -8.51 12.91
CA TYR A 50 0.72 -7.43 12.09
C TYR A 50 -0.77 -7.25 12.36
N GLU A 51 -1.20 -6.00 12.48
CA GLU A 51 -2.60 -5.65 12.70
C GLU A 51 -3.06 -4.70 11.60
N ARG A 52 -4.34 -4.79 11.24
CA ARG A 52 -4.91 -3.88 10.24
C ARG A 52 -4.93 -2.46 10.78
N ILE A 53 -4.58 -1.52 9.89
CA ILE A 53 -4.61 -0.10 10.24
C ILE A 53 -6.05 0.39 10.41
N PRO A 54 -6.26 1.40 11.26
CA PRO A 54 -7.60 1.99 11.42
C PRO A 54 -8.02 2.74 10.16
N TYR A 55 -9.32 2.99 10.04
CA TYR A 55 -9.91 3.63 8.87
C TYR A 55 -9.29 4.99 8.53
N TRP A 56 -8.96 5.79 9.52
CA TRP A 56 -8.37 7.11 9.26
C TRP A 56 -7.00 7.02 8.59
N MET A 57 -6.20 6.02 8.93
CA MET A 57 -4.92 5.77 8.25
C MET A 57 -5.14 5.27 6.82
N HIS A 58 -6.12 4.39 6.64
CA HIS A 58 -6.51 3.90 5.33
C HIS A 58 -6.88 5.07 4.41
N LYS A 59 -7.63 6.05 4.93
CA LYS A 59 -8.02 7.23 4.17
C LYS A 59 -6.81 8.10 3.79
N ILE A 60 -5.83 8.25 4.65
CA ILE A 60 -4.62 9.00 4.35
C ILE A 60 -3.88 8.35 3.18
N ILE A 61 -3.70 7.04 3.22
CA ILE A 61 -3.02 6.31 2.15
C ILE A 61 -3.79 6.44 0.84
N GLU A 62 -5.09 6.25 0.87
CA GLU A 62 -5.95 6.33 -0.31
C GLU A 62 -5.88 7.69 -0.99
N THR A 63 -5.87 8.78 -0.22
CA THR A 63 -5.96 10.12 -0.79
C THR A 63 -4.62 10.74 -1.13
N THR A 64 -3.52 10.32 -0.50
CA THR A 64 -2.23 10.97 -0.67
C THR A 64 -1.12 10.09 -1.19
N GLN A 65 -1.03 8.84 -0.71
CA GLN A 65 0.15 8.01 -0.97
C GLN A 65 0.02 7.14 -2.22
N LEU A 66 -1.08 6.43 -2.39
CA LEU A 66 -1.23 5.49 -3.51
C LEU A 66 -1.40 6.16 -4.87
N LEU A 67 -1.61 7.48 -4.90
CA LEU A 67 -1.74 8.22 -6.16
C LEU A 67 -0.38 8.72 -6.70
N GLU A 68 0.68 8.60 -5.94
CA GLU A 68 2.00 9.02 -6.37
C GLU A 68 2.62 8.01 -7.33
N GLU A 69 3.23 8.50 -8.41
CA GLU A 69 3.85 7.64 -9.42
C GLU A 69 4.90 6.70 -8.85
N GLU A 70 5.63 7.14 -7.84
CA GLU A 70 6.66 6.33 -7.19
C GLU A 70 6.07 5.05 -6.62
N TYR A 71 4.94 5.14 -5.92
CA TYR A 71 4.28 3.98 -5.35
C TYR A 71 3.60 3.11 -6.40
N LEU A 72 3.04 3.72 -7.43
CA LEU A 72 2.45 2.96 -8.54
C LEU A 72 3.53 2.12 -9.25
N ARG A 73 4.73 2.68 -9.39
CA ARG A 73 5.86 1.95 -9.98
C ARG A 73 6.29 0.78 -9.08
N GLU A 74 6.37 0.99 -7.78
CA GLU A 74 6.71 -0.07 -6.83
C GLU A 74 5.70 -1.21 -6.85
N ILE A 75 4.42 -0.89 -6.97
CA ILE A 75 3.35 -1.88 -7.07
C ILE A 75 3.55 -2.74 -8.31
N GLU A 76 3.83 -2.13 -9.46
CA GLU A 76 4.05 -2.85 -10.70
C GLU A 76 5.30 -3.73 -10.64
N GLU A 77 6.40 -3.21 -10.11
CA GLU A 77 7.66 -3.95 -9.95
C GLU A 77 7.50 -5.14 -9.00
N ALA A 78 6.77 -4.97 -7.91
CA ALA A 78 6.55 -6.05 -6.95
C ALA A 78 5.74 -7.20 -7.55
N ALA A 79 4.81 -6.92 -8.45
CA ALA A 79 4.07 -7.94 -9.15
C ALA A 79 4.95 -8.71 -10.13
N ASP A 80 5.84 -8.00 -10.84
CA ASP A 80 6.77 -8.63 -11.78
C ASP A 80 7.74 -9.57 -11.07
N ASP A 81 8.18 -9.21 -9.87
CA ASP A 81 9.10 -10.04 -9.08
C ASP A 81 8.47 -11.35 -8.62
N ASN A 82 7.15 -11.46 -8.62
CA ASN A 82 6.43 -12.66 -8.22
C ASN A 82 6.06 -13.57 -9.40
N LEU A 83 6.41 -13.18 -10.60
CA LEU A 83 6.23 -13.99 -11.78
C LEU A 83 7.47 -14.83 -12.06
#